data_6e9d17268f29b669058c19a47a8646d6
#
_entry.id   6e9d17268f29b669058c19a47a8646d6
#
_cell.length_a   1.000
_cell.length_b   1.000
_cell.length_c   1.000
_cell.angle_alpha   90.00
_cell.angle_beta   90.00
_cell.angle_gamma   90.00
#
_symmetry.space_group_name_H-M   'P 1'
#
loop_
_entity.id
_entity.type
_entity.pdbx_description
1 polymer ?
#
loop_
_entity_poly.entity_id
_entity_poly.type
_entity_poly.pdbx_seq_one_letter_code
_entity_poly.pdbx_strand_id
1 'polypeptide(L)'
;MELIKVGEKTYYIKNATNIGIYKINEKEVYLIDTGNDKDAGKKILKIIDIQGWSVKGIISTHSNADHIGGNKLIQDRTGCPVYAYGMEKCFTEYPVMEPSFLFSAFPMKDLRNKFLLAKESIVTDINNNLPEGIEYFSLKGHFFDMIGIKTDDDIYFLADSLVSKETIEKYHIFFLYDIREYFKTLDFLSTLKGKLYIASHCEATDDISSLINSNREKINEICDTICSICDQEIIFDDILQNVFNYYGLVMNVNQYVLIGSTVRSYLSYLYEEGRVSFEFKDNKMFWKRIN
;
A
#
# COMPACT_ATOMS: atom_id res chain seq x y z
N MET A 1 -15.01 -12.47 -5.61
CA MET A 1 -14.67 -11.48 -6.66
C MET A 1 -15.92 -11.18 -7.45
N GLU A 2 -16.36 -9.95 -7.44
CA GLU A 2 -17.53 -9.45 -8.13
C GLU A 2 -17.12 -8.27 -8.99
N LEU A 3 -17.53 -8.24 -10.27
CA LEU A 3 -17.28 -7.15 -11.19
C LEU A 3 -18.38 -6.10 -11.04
N ILE A 4 -18.00 -4.86 -10.75
CA ILE A 4 -18.91 -3.75 -10.52
C ILE A 4 -18.59 -2.65 -11.54
N LYS A 5 -19.60 -2.21 -12.28
CA LYS A 5 -19.51 -1.05 -13.18
C LYS A 5 -19.72 0.23 -12.38
N VAL A 6 -18.80 1.20 -12.49
CA VAL A 6 -18.82 2.46 -11.73
C VAL A 6 -18.77 3.71 -12.61
N GLY A 7 -18.41 3.57 -13.87
CA GLY A 7 -18.38 4.63 -14.86
C GLY A 7 -18.81 4.13 -16.24
N GLU A 8 -18.64 4.93 -17.27
CA GLU A 8 -18.92 4.51 -18.65
C GLU A 8 -17.91 3.45 -19.09
N LYS A 9 -16.61 3.70 -18.82
CA LYS A 9 -15.48 2.85 -19.16
C LYS A 9 -14.84 2.18 -17.93
N THR A 10 -15.18 2.63 -16.72
CA THR A 10 -14.51 2.23 -15.48
C THR A 10 -15.33 1.19 -14.72
N TYR A 11 -14.64 0.15 -14.29
CA TYR A 11 -15.14 -0.94 -13.47
C TYR A 11 -14.14 -1.24 -12.36
N TYR A 12 -14.56 -1.98 -11.34
CA TYR A 12 -13.63 -2.63 -10.43
C TYR A 12 -14.11 -4.02 -10.04
N ILE A 13 -13.18 -4.86 -9.64
CA ILE A 13 -13.47 -6.16 -9.05
C ILE A 13 -13.37 -5.99 -7.54
N LYS A 14 -14.51 -6.13 -6.84
CA LYS A 14 -14.56 -6.15 -5.38
C LYS A 14 -13.87 -7.41 -4.86
N ASN A 15 -12.83 -7.23 -4.05
CA ASN A 15 -12.02 -8.30 -3.48
C ASN A 15 -11.34 -7.77 -2.20
N ALA A 16 -10.53 -8.61 -1.52
CA ALA A 16 -9.73 -8.20 -0.37
C ALA A 16 -8.80 -7.01 -0.70
N THR A 17 -8.19 -7.03 -1.87
CA THR A 17 -7.59 -5.86 -2.54
C THR A 17 -8.45 -5.55 -3.76
N ASN A 18 -9.10 -4.40 -3.82
CA ASN A 18 -9.91 -3.98 -4.96
C ASN A 18 -9.04 -3.81 -6.21
N ILE A 19 -9.51 -4.29 -7.35
CA ILE A 19 -8.76 -4.28 -8.61
C ILE A 19 -9.52 -3.42 -9.61
N GLY A 20 -8.88 -2.36 -10.11
CA GLY A 20 -9.50 -1.50 -11.11
C GLY A 20 -9.46 -2.12 -12.51
N ILE A 21 -10.45 -1.76 -13.33
CA ILE A 21 -10.50 -2.09 -14.77
C ILE A 21 -10.95 -0.85 -15.52
N TYR A 22 -10.17 -0.46 -16.53
CA TYR A 22 -10.50 0.63 -17.43
C TYR A 22 -10.57 0.13 -18.88
N LYS A 23 -11.72 0.32 -19.53
CA LYS A 23 -11.95 -0.03 -20.93
C LYS A 23 -11.42 1.07 -21.84
N ILE A 24 -10.47 0.74 -22.70
CA ILE A 24 -10.01 1.68 -23.75
C ILE A 24 -10.83 1.59 -25.03
N ASN A 25 -11.46 0.44 -25.27
CA ASN A 25 -12.41 0.20 -26.36
C ASN A 25 -13.32 -1.00 -26.04
N GLU A 26 -14.13 -1.45 -27.00
CA GLU A 26 -15.11 -2.53 -26.77
C GLU A 26 -14.49 -3.86 -26.30
N LYS A 27 -13.22 -4.11 -26.60
CA LYS A 27 -12.57 -5.41 -26.37
C LYS A 27 -11.33 -5.35 -25.47
N GLU A 28 -10.71 -4.19 -25.30
CA GLU A 28 -9.43 -4.07 -24.61
C GLU A 28 -9.57 -3.29 -23.30
N VAL A 29 -8.92 -3.80 -22.25
CA VAL A 29 -8.92 -3.20 -20.93
C VAL A 29 -7.52 -3.09 -20.34
N TYR A 30 -7.33 -2.09 -19.48
CA TYR A 30 -6.22 -2.03 -18.54
C TYR A 30 -6.69 -2.49 -17.16
N LEU A 31 -5.84 -3.23 -16.47
CA LEU A 31 -6.01 -3.56 -15.06
C LEU A 31 -5.25 -2.55 -14.20
N ILE A 32 -5.81 -2.19 -13.04
CA ILE A 32 -5.14 -1.42 -11.99
C ILE A 32 -5.01 -2.37 -10.81
N ASP A 33 -3.78 -2.83 -10.56
CA ASP A 33 -3.41 -3.93 -9.66
C ASP A 33 -3.96 -5.31 -10.08
N THR A 34 -3.53 -6.38 -9.40
CA THR A 34 -3.86 -7.77 -9.79
C THR A 34 -4.10 -8.71 -8.61
N GLY A 35 -4.16 -8.17 -7.38
CA GLY A 35 -4.42 -8.96 -6.18
C GLY A 35 -3.21 -9.75 -5.68
N ASN A 36 -3.44 -10.61 -4.69
CA ASN A 36 -2.44 -11.12 -3.77
C ASN A 36 -1.68 -12.36 -4.24
N ASP A 37 -2.08 -13.02 -5.31
CA ASP A 37 -1.40 -14.22 -5.81
C ASP A 37 -1.85 -14.63 -7.23
N LYS A 38 -1.24 -15.70 -7.73
CA LYS A 38 -1.58 -16.32 -9.02
C LYS A 38 -3.05 -16.73 -9.13
N ASP A 39 -3.71 -17.06 -8.02
CA ASP A 39 -5.10 -17.51 -8.06
C ASP A 39 -6.05 -16.32 -8.18
N ALA A 40 -5.68 -15.16 -7.63
CA ALA A 40 -6.33 -13.89 -7.95
C ALA A 40 -6.20 -13.59 -9.45
N GLY A 41 -5.00 -13.66 -10.02
CA GLY A 41 -4.76 -13.47 -11.45
C GLY A 41 -5.60 -14.40 -12.34
N LYS A 42 -5.76 -15.68 -11.99
CA LYS A 42 -6.64 -16.62 -12.72
C LYS A 42 -8.11 -16.19 -12.69
N LYS A 43 -8.59 -15.74 -11.51
CA LYS A 43 -9.98 -15.28 -11.34
C LYS A 43 -10.25 -14.01 -12.12
N ILE A 44 -9.29 -13.07 -12.14
CA ILE A 44 -9.36 -11.86 -12.95
C ILE A 44 -9.49 -12.23 -14.43
N LEU A 45 -8.57 -13.06 -14.97
CA LEU A 45 -8.63 -13.47 -16.36
C LEU A 45 -9.96 -14.16 -16.71
N LYS A 46 -10.50 -14.99 -15.82
CA LYS A 46 -11.82 -15.61 -16.01
C LYS A 46 -12.94 -14.56 -16.13
N ILE A 47 -12.90 -13.48 -15.32
CA ILE A 47 -13.87 -12.38 -15.39
C ILE A 47 -13.71 -11.64 -16.73
N ILE A 48 -12.47 -11.34 -17.13
CA ILE A 48 -12.16 -10.68 -18.40
C ILE A 48 -12.67 -11.51 -19.59
N ASP A 49 -12.41 -12.82 -19.60
CA ASP A 49 -12.88 -13.75 -20.64
C ASP A 49 -14.42 -13.79 -20.75
N ILE A 50 -15.13 -13.83 -19.61
CA ILE A 50 -16.61 -13.83 -19.56
C ILE A 50 -17.17 -12.56 -20.21
N GLN A 51 -16.50 -11.41 -20.04
CA GLN A 51 -16.92 -10.15 -20.65
C GLN A 51 -16.52 -10.03 -22.14
N GLY A 52 -15.78 -11.00 -22.69
CA GLY A 52 -15.24 -10.94 -24.03
C GLY A 52 -14.14 -9.89 -24.20
N TRP A 53 -13.45 -9.55 -23.10
CA TRP A 53 -12.37 -8.58 -23.09
C TRP A 53 -10.99 -9.25 -23.19
N SER A 54 -9.97 -8.45 -23.51
CA SER A 54 -8.56 -8.82 -23.45
C SER A 54 -7.77 -7.79 -22.66
N VAL A 55 -6.77 -8.26 -21.89
CA VAL A 55 -5.90 -7.37 -21.10
C VAL A 55 -4.85 -6.76 -22.02
N LYS A 56 -4.86 -5.42 -22.12
CA LYS A 56 -3.88 -4.64 -22.89
C LYS A 56 -2.66 -4.24 -22.09
N GLY A 57 -2.83 -4.06 -20.78
CA GLY A 57 -1.77 -3.71 -19.85
C GLY A 57 -2.23 -3.80 -18.40
N ILE A 58 -1.25 -3.82 -17.49
CA ILE A 58 -1.44 -3.76 -16.05
C ILE A 58 -0.76 -2.49 -15.55
N ILE A 59 -1.43 -1.72 -14.72
CA ILE A 59 -0.87 -0.57 -14.01
C ILE A 59 -0.78 -0.97 -12.54
N SER A 60 0.42 -1.13 -12.00
CA SER A 60 0.63 -1.40 -10.58
C SER A 60 0.72 -0.09 -9.82
N THR A 61 -0.16 0.09 -8.82
CA THR A 61 -0.17 1.30 -7.99
C THR A 61 1.06 1.36 -7.09
N HIS A 62 1.46 0.23 -6.54
CA HIS A 62 2.68 0.00 -5.80
C HIS A 62 3.02 -1.50 -5.82
N SER A 63 4.12 -1.89 -5.18
CA SER A 63 4.75 -3.21 -5.38
C SER A 63 4.51 -4.20 -4.24
N ASN A 64 3.68 -3.88 -3.25
CA ASN A 64 3.35 -4.85 -2.21
C ASN A 64 2.68 -6.10 -2.80
N ALA A 65 2.99 -7.26 -2.22
CA ALA A 65 2.67 -8.55 -2.81
C ALA A 65 1.16 -8.77 -3.08
N ASP A 66 0.29 -8.14 -2.31
CA ASP A 66 -1.17 -8.24 -2.48
C ASP A 66 -1.74 -7.32 -3.57
N HIS A 67 -0.90 -6.50 -4.20
CA HIS A 67 -1.22 -5.68 -5.39
C HIS A 67 -0.67 -6.27 -6.68
N ILE A 68 0.54 -6.82 -6.63
CA ILE A 68 1.24 -7.33 -7.82
C ILE A 68 1.25 -8.86 -7.93
N GLY A 69 0.62 -9.58 -6.99
CA GLY A 69 0.69 -11.04 -6.91
C GLY A 69 0.16 -11.80 -8.13
N GLY A 70 -0.76 -11.19 -8.88
CA GLY A 70 -1.29 -11.72 -10.15
C GLY A 70 -0.50 -11.33 -11.39
N ASN A 71 0.38 -10.31 -11.33
CA ASN A 71 1.09 -9.73 -12.48
C ASN A 71 1.76 -10.79 -13.34
N LYS A 72 2.62 -11.60 -12.75
CA LYS A 72 3.39 -12.63 -13.47
C LYS A 72 2.50 -13.59 -14.25
N LEU A 73 1.43 -14.09 -13.63
CA LEU A 73 0.52 -15.02 -14.28
C LEU A 73 -0.21 -14.37 -15.46
N ILE A 74 -0.69 -13.13 -15.28
CA ILE A 74 -1.42 -12.41 -16.32
C ILE A 74 -0.46 -12.07 -17.48
N GLN A 75 0.73 -11.53 -17.18
CA GLN A 75 1.76 -11.22 -18.18
C GLN A 75 2.15 -12.46 -18.99
N ASP A 76 2.40 -13.61 -18.34
CA ASP A 76 2.77 -14.85 -19.04
C ASP A 76 1.66 -15.37 -19.97
N ARG A 77 0.40 -15.14 -19.63
CA ARG A 77 -0.73 -15.65 -20.42
C ARG A 77 -1.16 -14.73 -21.55
N THR A 78 -0.99 -13.43 -21.37
CA THR A 78 -1.51 -12.43 -22.32
C THR A 78 -0.42 -11.71 -23.10
N GLY A 79 0.83 -11.74 -22.62
CA GLY A 79 1.93 -10.97 -23.17
C GLY A 79 1.82 -9.46 -22.90
N CYS A 80 0.86 -9.01 -22.06
CA CYS A 80 0.65 -7.59 -21.81
C CYS A 80 1.81 -6.99 -21.00
N PRO A 81 2.14 -5.70 -21.21
CA PRO A 81 3.09 -4.99 -20.37
C PRO A 81 2.52 -4.75 -18.95
N VAL A 82 3.43 -4.69 -17.98
CA VAL A 82 3.18 -4.22 -16.62
C VAL A 82 3.85 -2.85 -16.48
N TYR A 83 3.10 -1.87 -16.01
CA TYR A 83 3.58 -0.50 -15.79
C TYR A 83 3.65 -0.21 -14.30
N ALA A 84 4.74 0.43 -13.87
CA ALA A 84 4.90 0.93 -12.51
C ALA A 84 5.71 2.23 -12.51
N TYR A 85 5.63 2.99 -11.42
CA TYR A 85 6.30 4.26 -11.25
C TYR A 85 7.51 4.16 -10.31
N GLY A 86 8.59 4.84 -10.63
CA GLY A 86 9.73 5.06 -9.74
C GLY A 86 10.32 3.76 -9.14
N MET A 87 10.47 3.74 -7.83
CA MET A 87 11.03 2.60 -7.10
C MET A 87 10.14 1.36 -7.13
N GLU A 88 8.82 1.53 -7.30
CA GLU A 88 7.87 0.41 -7.40
C GLU A 88 8.21 -0.53 -8.56
N LYS A 89 8.80 0.01 -9.62
CA LYS A 89 9.34 -0.78 -10.73
C LYS A 89 10.43 -1.75 -10.26
N CYS A 90 11.40 -1.26 -9.49
CA CYS A 90 12.50 -2.10 -8.99
C CYS A 90 11.98 -3.20 -8.06
N PHE A 91 11.07 -2.87 -7.13
CA PHE A 91 10.48 -3.84 -6.22
C PHE A 91 9.63 -4.89 -6.96
N THR A 92 8.93 -4.51 -8.04
CA THR A 92 8.14 -5.43 -8.85
C THR A 92 9.02 -6.36 -9.71
N GLU A 93 10.15 -5.87 -10.22
CA GLU A 93 11.14 -6.69 -10.96
C GLU A 93 11.95 -7.61 -10.04
N TYR A 94 12.23 -7.14 -8.81
CA TYR A 94 12.99 -7.86 -7.80
C TYR A 94 12.23 -7.96 -6.47
N PRO A 95 11.13 -8.72 -6.39
CA PRO A 95 10.23 -8.70 -5.23
C PRO A 95 10.88 -9.10 -3.91
N VAL A 96 12.03 -9.79 -3.94
CA VAL A 96 12.80 -10.09 -2.73
C VAL A 96 13.26 -8.84 -1.98
N MET A 97 13.27 -7.68 -2.63
CA MET A 97 13.62 -6.40 -2.01
C MET A 97 12.64 -6.02 -0.90
N GLU A 98 11.34 -6.30 -1.03
CA GLU A 98 10.34 -5.98 0.00
C GLU A 98 10.64 -6.69 1.34
N PRO A 99 10.68 -8.03 1.42
CA PRO A 99 11.04 -8.68 2.68
C PRO A 99 12.49 -8.41 3.13
N SER A 100 13.42 -8.08 2.21
CA SER A 100 14.78 -7.66 2.59
C SER A 100 14.78 -6.28 3.23
N PHE A 101 14.04 -5.34 2.69
CA PHE A 101 13.84 -4.00 3.27
C PHE A 101 13.21 -4.10 4.66
N LEU A 102 12.11 -4.85 4.81
CA LEU A 102 11.40 -5.01 6.07
C LEU A 102 12.27 -5.67 7.15
N PHE A 103 13.12 -6.63 6.78
CA PHE A 103 13.99 -7.35 7.69
C PHE A 103 15.38 -6.70 7.88
N SER A 104 15.71 -5.71 7.03
CA SER A 104 17.03 -5.03 7.00
C SER A 104 18.21 -5.95 6.71
N ALA A 105 17.99 -7.11 6.07
CA ALA A 105 18.98 -8.09 5.64
C ALA A 105 18.38 -9.07 4.64
N PHE A 106 19.14 -10.09 4.17
CA PHE A 106 18.57 -11.17 3.39
C PHE A 106 17.50 -11.92 4.22
N PRO A 107 16.23 -11.96 3.76
CA PRO A 107 15.10 -12.41 4.58
C PRO A 107 15.17 -13.91 4.85
N MET A 108 14.87 -14.32 6.07
CA MET A 108 14.72 -15.73 6.42
C MET A 108 13.59 -16.39 5.62
N LYS A 109 13.59 -17.73 5.55
CA LYS A 109 12.62 -18.50 4.75
C LYS A 109 11.17 -18.13 5.08
N ASP A 110 10.85 -17.89 6.35
CA ASP A 110 9.51 -17.59 6.82
C ASP A 110 8.98 -16.24 6.33
N LEU A 111 9.87 -15.30 5.98
CA LEU A 111 9.54 -14.01 5.37
C LEU A 111 9.45 -14.07 3.84
N ARG A 112 9.93 -15.16 3.21
CA ARG A 112 9.83 -15.36 1.76
C ARG A 112 8.56 -16.12 1.38
N ASN A 113 7.45 -15.74 1.98
CA ASN A 113 6.12 -16.30 1.75
C ASN A 113 5.30 -15.40 0.80
N LYS A 114 4.19 -15.90 0.28
CA LYS A 114 3.34 -15.19 -0.69
C LYS A 114 2.69 -13.90 -0.16
N PHE A 115 2.73 -13.66 1.13
CA PHE A 115 2.20 -12.45 1.75
C PHE A 115 3.17 -11.26 1.61
N LEU A 116 4.49 -11.55 1.58
CA LEU A 116 5.54 -10.53 1.46
C LEU A 116 6.36 -10.66 0.17
N LEU A 117 6.13 -11.68 -0.63
CA LEU A 117 6.95 -11.98 -1.80
C LEU A 117 6.08 -12.42 -2.99
N ALA A 118 5.84 -11.50 -3.91
CA ALA A 118 5.24 -11.78 -5.20
C ALA A 118 6.20 -12.52 -6.13
N LYS A 119 5.74 -12.86 -7.34
CA LYS A 119 6.59 -13.34 -8.41
C LYS A 119 7.07 -12.18 -9.26
N GLU A 120 8.35 -12.22 -9.64
CA GLU A 120 8.98 -11.23 -10.51
C GLU A 120 8.22 -11.05 -11.83
N SER A 121 8.07 -9.81 -12.26
CA SER A 121 7.45 -9.44 -13.52
C SER A 121 8.38 -8.51 -14.30
N ILE A 122 8.27 -8.52 -15.63
CA ILE A 122 8.98 -7.54 -16.47
C ILE A 122 8.18 -6.24 -16.45
N VAL A 123 8.79 -5.14 -16.03
CA VAL A 123 8.11 -3.87 -15.83
C VAL A 123 8.60 -2.79 -16.78
N THR A 124 7.66 -2.05 -17.31
CA THR A 124 7.89 -0.85 -18.11
C THR A 124 7.62 0.40 -17.26
N ASP A 125 8.42 1.43 -17.42
CA ASP A 125 8.16 2.71 -16.77
C ASP A 125 6.81 3.28 -17.23
N ILE A 126 6.00 3.74 -16.28
CA ILE A 126 4.65 4.28 -16.57
C ILE A 126 4.69 5.58 -17.36
N ASN A 127 5.77 6.35 -17.24
CA ASN A 127 5.91 7.64 -17.91
C ASN A 127 5.77 7.50 -19.42
N ASN A 128 4.87 8.28 -20.02
CA ASN A 128 4.53 8.28 -21.45
C ASN A 128 3.96 6.96 -21.99
N ASN A 129 3.51 6.06 -21.12
CA ASN A 129 2.99 4.74 -21.52
C ASN A 129 1.53 4.49 -21.08
N LEU A 130 0.87 5.48 -20.46
CA LEU A 130 -0.54 5.37 -20.10
C LEU A 130 -1.45 5.56 -21.31
N PRO A 131 -2.57 4.83 -21.38
CA PRO A 131 -3.60 5.07 -22.37
C PRO A 131 -4.28 6.43 -22.15
N GLU A 132 -4.85 6.98 -23.22
CA GLU A 132 -5.73 8.14 -23.12
C GLU A 132 -6.90 7.85 -22.15
N GLY A 133 -7.23 8.82 -21.31
CA GLY A 133 -8.30 8.72 -20.31
C GLY A 133 -7.85 8.16 -18.96
N ILE A 134 -6.55 7.85 -18.79
CA ILE A 134 -5.95 7.51 -17.49
C ILE A 134 -4.88 8.53 -17.13
N GLU A 135 -4.95 9.04 -15.91
CA GLU A 135 -3.93 9.87 -15.29
C GLU A 135 -3.44 9.20 -13.99
N TYR A 136 -2.17 9.38 -13.63
CA TYR A 136 -1.66 8.98 -12.33
C TYR A 136 -1.20 10.19 -11.53
N PHE A 137 -1.18 10.03 -10.19
CA PHE A 137 -0.72 11.05 -9.26
C PHE A 137 -0.05 10.38 -8.06
N SER A 138 0.83 11.12 -7.38
CA SER A 138 1.60 10.59 -6.24
C SER A 138 0.73 10.42 -5.00
N LEU A 139 0.87 9.27 -4.31
CA LEU A 139 0.27 8.95 -3.01
C LEU A 139 1.32 8.35 -2.07
N LYS A 140 2.44 9.03 -1.90
CA LYS A 140 3.57 8.56 -1.06
C LYS A 140 3.16 8.42 0.41
N GLY A 141 3.93 7.62 1.14
CA GLY A 141 3.81 7.44 2.57
C GLY A 141 3.52 6.01 2.99
N HIS A 142 2.58 5.33 2.32
CA HIS A 142 2.39 3.90 2.53
C HIS A 142 3.60 3.11 2.02
N PHE A 143 3.98 3.33 0.77
CA PHE A 143 5.20 2.76 0.19
C PHE A 143 6.00 3.83 -0.55
N PHE A 144 7.13 3.48 -1.20
CA PHE A 144 8.13 4.42 -1.73
C PHE A 144 7.57 5.45 -2.72
N ASP A 145 7.07 4.98 -3.85
CA ASP A 145 6.57 5.82 -4.94
C ASP A 145 5.14 5.39 -5.35
N MET A 146 4.33 4.99 -4.35
CA MET A 146 2.93 4.62 -4.58
C MET A 146 2.17 5.72 -5.33
N ILE A 147 1.34 5.31 -6.28
CA ILE A 147 0.51 6.19 -7.10
C ILE A 147 -0.98 5.86 -6.96
N GLY A 148 -1.80 6.88 -7.14
CA GLY A 148 -3.22 6.74 -7.42
C GLY A 148 -3.49 6.88 -8.91
N ILE A 149 -4.64 6.39 -9.35
CA ILE A 149 -5.07 6.44 -10.75
C ILE A 149 -6.41 7.16 -10.84
N LYS A 150 -6.51 8.13 -11.76
CA LYS A 150 -7.76 8.78 -12.14
C LYS A 150 -8.15 8.36 -13.55
N THR A 151 -9.43 8.04 -13.75
CA THR A 151 -10.00 7.77 -15.07
C THR A 151 -10.80 8.98 -15.58
N ASP A 152 -11.05 9.05 -16.90
CA ASP A 152 -11.88 10.11 -17.52
C ASP A 152 -13.35 10.05 -17.09
N ASP A 153 -13.77 9.00 -16.39
CA ASP A 153 -15.06 8.91 -15.70
C ASP A 153 -15.12 9.69 -14.37
N ASP A 154 -14.03 10.38 -13.96
CA ASP A 154 -13.82 10.98 -12.63
C ASP A 154 -13.85 9.96 -11.49
N ILE A 155 -13.41 8.75 -11.74
CA ILE A 155 -13.23 7.70 -10.73
C ILE A 155 -11.77 7.65 -10.31
N TYR A 156 -11.53 7.62 -9.00
CA TYR A 156 -10.21 7.62 -8.40
C TYR A 156 -9.91 6.28 -7.72
N PHE A 157 -8.86 5.60 -8.15
CA PHE A 157 -8.28 4.47 -7.44
C PHE A 157 -7.16 4.99 -6.55
N LEU A 158 -7.31 4.82 -5.24
CA LEU A 158 -6.48 5.47 -4.24
C LEU A 158 -5.42 4.55 -3.63
N ALA A 159 -5.26 3.33 -4.14
CA ALA A 159 -4.34 2.33 -3.59
C ALA A 159 -4.50 2.18 -2.06
N ASP A 160 -3.42 2.09 -1.32
CA ASP A 160 -3.37 1.94 0.14
C ASP A 160 -3.18 3.27 0.89
N SER A 161 -3.60 4.37 0.26
CA SER A 161 -3.54 5.69 0.89
C SER A 161 -4.57 5.92 1.99
N LEU A 162 -5.59 5.06 2.08
CA LEU A 162 -6.62 5.12 3.12
C LEU A 162 -6.93 3.71 3.63
N VAL A 163 -7.08 3.62 4.94
CA VAL A 163 -7.44 2.39 5.67
C VAL A 163 -8.84 2.56 6.26
N SER A 164 -9.68 1.53 6.15
CA SER A 164 -11.05 1.57 6.68
C SER A 164 -11.08 1.63 8.22
N LYS A 165 -12.15 2.18 8.78
CA LYS A 165 -12.33 2.25 10.24
C LYS A 165 -12.27 0.87 10.88
N GLU A 166 -12.92 -0.12 10.27
CA GLU A 166 -12.93 -1.50 10.75
C GLU A 166 -11.50 -2.10 10.79
N THR A 167 -10.68 -1.78 9.79
CA THR A 167 -9.28 -2.20 9.74
C THR A 167 -8.44 -1.48 10.80
N ILE A 168 -8.66 -0.17 11.00
CA ILE A 168 -8.00 0.63 12.05
C ILE A 168 -8.35 0.06 13.45
N GLU A 169 -9.62 -0.23 13.70
CA GLU A 169 -10.08 -0.78 14.99
C GLU A 169 -9.56 -2.20 15.25
N LYS A 170 -9.39 -3.00 14.19
CA LYS A 170 -8.93 -4.39 14.29
C LYS A 170 -7.43 -4.53 14.44
N TYR A 171 -6.67 -3.77 13.66
CA TYR A 171 -5.22 -3.96 13.54
C TYR A 171 -4.42 -2.84 14.22
N HIS A 172 -5.05 -1.72 14.52
CA HIS A 172 -4.50 -0.51 15.14
C HIS A 172 -3.33 0.09 14.36
N ILE A 173 -2.29 -0.67 14.05
CA ILE A 173 -1.10 -0.23 13.32
C ILE A 173 -1.12 -0.87 11.93
N PHE A 174 -1.24 -0.03 10.91
CA PHE A 174 -1.11 -0.41 9.50
C PHE A 174 0.26 0.02 8.99
N PHE A 175 0.75 -0.66 7.97
CA PHE A 175 2.07 -0.43 7.42
C PHE A 175 2.19 0.97 6.81
N LEU A 176 3.22 1.73 7.22
CA LEU A 176 3.61 3.01 6.64
C LEU A 176 5.13 3.10 6.57
N TYR A 177 5.62 3.49 5.40
CA TYR A 177 7.04 3.72 5.14
C TYR A 177 7.49 5.12 5.56
N ASP A 178 6.70 6.16 5.25
CA ASP A 178 7.01 7.56 5.54
C ASP A 178 5.79 8.29 6.09
N ILE A 179 5.84 8.61 7.39
CA ILE A 179 4.72 9.25 8.11
C ILE A 179 4.49 10.67 7.61
N ARG A 180 5.56 11.42 7.30
CA ARG A 180 5.46 12.80 6.82
C ARG A 180 4.81 12.87 5.44
N GLU A 181 5.25 12.02 4.52
CA GLU A 181 4.66 11.95 3.19
C GLU A 181 3.23 11.44 3.24
N TYR A 182 2.89 10.54 4.19
CA TYR A 182 1.51 10.09 4.36
C TYR A 182 0.59 11.23 4.83
N PHE A 183 1.02 12.11 5.75
CA PHE A 183 0.26 13.32 6.10
C PHE A 183 0.03 14.22 4.88
N LYS A 184 1.04 14.44 4.05
CA LYS A 184 0.89 15.22 2.80
C LYS A 184 -0.10 14.54 1.84
N THR A 185 -0.06 13.22 1.75
CA THR A 185 -1.03 12.44 0.96
C THR A 185 -2.45 12.66 1.48
N LEU A 186 -2.69 12.61 2.80
CA LEU A 186 -4.01 12.90 3.38
C LEU A 186 -4.47 14.34 3.10
N ASP A 187 -3.56 15.32 3.15
CA ASP A 187 -3.86 16.71 2.77
C ASP A 187 -4.26 16.81 1.30
N PHE A 188 -3.50 16.18 0.40
CA PHE A 188 -3.80 16.14 -1.02
C PHE A 188 -5.15 15.47 -1.30
N LEU A 189 -5.43 14.31 -0.69
CA LEU A 189 -6.71 13.61 -0.85
C LEU A 189 -7.91 14.47 -0.47
N SER A 190 -7.77 15.35 0.53
CA SER A 190 -8.83 16.29 0.93
C SER A 190 -9.18 17.33 -0.14
N THR A 191 -8.31 17.53 -1.13
CA THR A 191 -8.53 18.47 -2.24
C THR A 191 -9.19 17.82 -3.47
N LEU A 192 -9.23 16.49 -3.53
CA LEU A 192 -9.75 15.78 -4.69
C LEU A 192 -11.26 16.00 -4.84
N LYS A 193 -11.67 16.09 -6.10
CA LYS A 193 -13.08 16.17 -6.49
C LYS A 193 -13.34 15.11 -7.56
N GLY A 194 -13.97 14.03 -7.16
CA GLY A 194 -14.31 12.90 -8.02
C GLY A 194 -15.73 12.44 -7.79
N LYS A 195 -16.23 11.60 -8.69
CA LYS A 195 -17.55 10.98 -8.55
C LYS A 195 -17.53 9.79 -7.61
N LEU A 196 -16.40 9.07 -7.57
CA LEU A 196 -16.23 7.90 -6.74
C LEU A 196 -14.74 7.68 -6.43
N TYR A 197 -14.47 7.21 -5.23
CA TYR A 197 -13.15 6.88 -4.71
C TYR A 197 -13.10 5.42 -4.32
N ILE A 198 -12.05 4.71 -4.73
CA ILE A 198 -11.84 3.28 -4.51
C ILE A 198 -10.45 3.10 -3.92
N ALA A 199 -10.35 3.00 -2.60
CA ALA A 199 -9.13 2.55 -1.94
C ALA A 199 -9.08 1.02 -1.93
N SER A 200 -7.88 0.45 -1.87
CA SER A 200 -7.69 -0.98 -2.11
C SER A 200 -8.39 -1.87 -1.10
N HIS A 201 -8.44 -1.44 0.16
CA HIS A 201 -9.02 -2.23 1.27
C HIS A 201 -10.25 -1.57 1.90
N CYS A 202 -10.94 -0.69 1.15
CA CYS A 202 -12.15 -0.01 1.61
C CYS A 202 -13.33 -0.29 0.65
N GLU A 203 -14.54 -0.04 1.13
CA GLU A 203 -15.70 0.06 0.26
C GLU A 203 -15.57 1.32 -0.62
N ALA A 204 -16.04 1.23 -1.85
CA ALA A 204 -16.08 2.39 -2.74
C ALA A 204 -17.05 3.45 -2.18
N THR A 205 -16.67 4.72 -2.24
CA THR A 205 -17.44 5.83 -1.66
C THR A 205 -17.33 7.09 -2.52
N ASP A 206 -18.36 7.93 -2.49
CA ASP A 206 -18.36 9.26 -3.10
C ASP A 206 -17.80 10.36 -2.17
N ASP A 207 -17.59 10.03 -0.87
CA ASP A 207 -16.98 10.93 0.11
C ASP A 207 -15.95 10.21 0.98
N ILE A 208 -14.69 10.63 0.88
CA ILE A 208 -13.55 10.10 1.65
C ILE A 208 -13.21 10.93 2.90
N SER A 209 -13.94 12.00 3.20
CA SER A 209 -13.61 12.92 4.29
C SER A 209 -13.53 12.22 5.65
N SER A 210 -14.47 11.32 5.92
CA SER A 210 -14.49 10.52 7.16
C SER A 210 -13.30 9.55 7.26
N LEU A 211 -12.89 8.95 6.13
CA LEU A 211 -11.71 8.07 6.08
C LEU A 211 -10.43 8.87 6.30
N ILE A 212 -10.26 10.01 5.64
CA ILE A 212 -9.10 10.90 5.83
C ILE A 212 -8.96 11.29 7.30
N ASN A 213 -10.05 11.72 7.95
CA ASN A 213 -10.04 12.12 9.34
C ASN A 213 -9.65 10.95 10.26
N SER A 214 -10.27 9.79 10.12
CA SER A 214 -9.98 8.62 10.97
C SER A 214 -8.54 8.12 10.81
N ASN A 215 -7.99 8.16 9.59
CA ASN A 215 -6.59 7.81 9.34
C ASN A 215 -5.64 8.83 10.02
N ARG A 216 -5.91 10.13 9.88
CA ARG A 216 -5.12 11.20 10.52
C ARG A 216 -5.14 11.11 12.05
N GLU A 217 -6.33 10.92 12.64
CA GLU A 217 -6.51 10.75 14.08
C GLU A 217 -5.72 9.54 14.59
N LYS A 218 -5.77 8.43 13.87
CA LYS A 218 -5.04 7.21 14.25
C LYS A 218 -3.54 7.39 14.22
N ILE A 219 -2.99 8.05 13.20
CA ILE A 219 -1.55 8.32 13.13
C ILE A 219 -1.11 9.22 14.28
N ASN A 220 -1.88 10.27 14.60
CA ASN A 220 -1.57 11.14 15.73
C ASN A 220 -1.62 10.37 17.06
N GLU A 221 -2.62 9.52 17.27
CA GLU A 221 -2.74 8.65 18.45
C GLU A 221 -1.51 7.72 18.58
N ILE A 222 -1.05 7.12 17.48
CA ILE A 222 0.16 6.27 17.50
C ILE A 222 1.40 7.10 17.83
N CYS A 223 1.54 8.31 17.26
CA CYS A 223 2.62 9.24 17.60
C CYS A 223 2.66 9.55 19.10
N ASP A 224 1.50 9.87 19.71
CA ASP A 224 1.39 10.19 21.14
C ASP A 224 1.69 8.95 22.00
N THR A 225 1.22 7.79 21.58
CA THR A 225 1.50 6.50 22.26
C THR A 225 3.00 6.20 22.27
N ILE A 226 3.70 6.31 21.11
CA ILE A 226 5.14 6.08 21.03
C ILE A 226 5.92 7.10 21.87
N CYS A 227 5.53 8.39 21.85
CA CYS A 227 6.13 9.39 22.71
C CYS A 227 5.98 9.04 24.20
N SER A 228 4.81 8.57 24.62
CA SER A 228 4.56 8.16 26.01
C SER A 228 5.36 6.92 26.41
N ILE A 229 5.56 5.96 25.49
CA ILE A 229 6.43 4.81 25.70
C ILE A 229 7.89 5.26 25.88
N CYS A 230 8.30 6.34 25.25
CA CYS A 230 9.64 6.91 25.32
C CYS A 230 9.82 7.91 26.50
N ASP A 231 8.92 8.00 27.48
CA ASP A 231 9.06 8.91 28.65
C ASP A 231 10.35 8.63 29.46
N GLN A 232 10.81 7.38 29.46
CA GLN A 232 12.11 6.97 30.01
C GLN A 232 13.00 6.44 28.86
N GLU A 233 14.31 6.42 29.09
CA GLU A 233 15.25 5.82 28.13
C GLU A 233 14.90 4.36 27.85
N ILE A 234 14.68 4.02 26.58
CA ILE A 234 14.18 2.73 26.17
C ILE A 234 14.81 2.30 24.84
N ILE A 235 15.14 1.01 24.67
CA ILE A 235 15.65 0.46 23.41
C ILE A 235 14.50 0.09 22.47
N PHE A 236 14.81 -0.02 21.18
CA PHE A 236 13.80 -0.27 20.14
C PHE A 236 12.97 -1.54 20.39
N ASP A 237 13.58 -2.64 20.81
CA ASP A 237 12.87 -3.90 21.01
C ASP A 237 11.83 -3.79 22.14
N ASP A 238 12.16 -3.03 23.20
CA ASP A 238 11.22 -2.76 24.29
C ASP A 238 10.12 -1.77 23.85
N ILE A 239 10.42 -0.78 22.99
CA ILE A 239 9.38 0.08 22.37
C ILE A 239 8.40 -0.80 21.60
N LEU A 240 8.91 -1.67 20.73
CA LEU A 240 8.07 -2.55 19.92
C LEU A 240 7.22 -3.47 20.80
N GLN A 241 7.79 -4.06 21.86
CA GLN A 241 7.03 -4.87 22.82
C GLN A 241 5.92 -4.06 23.48
N ASN A 242 6.20 -2.84 23.95
CA ASN A 242 5.20 -1.99 24.60
C ASN A 242 4.09 -1.56 23.63
N VAL A 243 4.40 -1.30 22.36
CA VAL A 243 3.41 -1.03 21.30
C VAL A 243 2.48 -2.23 21.12
N PHE A 244 3.02 -3.46 21.04
CA PHE A 244 2.20 -4.67 20.93
C PHE A 244 1.30 -4.86 22.16
N ASN A 245 1.84 -4.66 23.35
CA ASN A 245 1.09 -4.78 24.60
C ASN A 245 -0.03 -3.71 24.70
N TYR A 246 0.27 -2.47 24.34
CA TYR A 246 -0.69 -1.36 24.40
C TYR A 246 -1.91 -1.60 23.51
N TYR A 247 -1.68 -2.10 22.29
CA TYR A 247 -2.75 -2.39 21.33
C TYR A 247 -3.31 -3.81 21.42
N GLY A 248 -2.84 -4.64 22.35
CA GLY A 248 -3.28 -6.04 22.49
C GLY A 248 -2.94 -6.91 21.27
N LEU A 249 -1.88 -6.59 20.54
CA LEU A 249 -1.49 -7.29 19.34
C LEU A 249 -0.69 -8.56 19.67
N VAL A 250 -0.76 -9.56 18.78
CA VAL A 250 0.02 -10.80 18.92
C VAL A 250 1.14 -10.82 17.89
N MET A 251 2.38 -10.93 18.39
CA MET A 251 3.56 -10.95 17.54
C MET A 251 3.73 -12.28 16.82
N ASN A 252 4.00 -12.20 15.51
CA ASN A 252 4.50 -13.29 14.69
C ASN A 252 5.57 -12.74 13.74
N VAL A 253 6.20 -13.58 12.93
CA VAL A 253 7.32 -13.17 12.10
C VAL A 253 6.95 -12.05 11.10
N ASN A 254 5.76 -12.10 10.49
CA ASN A 254 5.29 -11.05 9.57
C ASN A 254 4.99 -9.75 10.31
N GLN A 255 4.32 -9.83 11.47
CA GLN A 255 4.02 -8.66 12.30
C GLN A 255 5.28 -8.02 12.86
N TYR A 256 6.29 -8.83 13.22
CA TYR A 256 7.58 -8.32 13.70
C TYR A 256 8.23 -7.40 12.66
N VAL A 257 8.26 -7.79 11.39
CA VAL A 257 8.89 -6.95 10.35
C VAL A 257 8.00 -5.80 9.90
N LEU A 258 6.70 -5.99 9.70
CA LEU A 258 5.78 -4.95 9.22
C LEU A 258 5.59 -3.85 10.29
N ILE A 259 5.16 -4.23 11.49
CA ILE A 259 4.95 -3.26 12.58
C ILE A 259 6.30 -2.70 13.06
N GLY A 260 7.34 -3.54 13.12
CA GLY A 260 8.68 -3.09 13.50
C GLY A 260 9.23 -2.04 12.53
N SER A 261 9.05 -2.22 11.21
CA SER A 261 9.41 -1.20 10.20
C SER A 261 8.58 0.07 10.39
N THR A 262 7.27 -0.07 10.57
CA THR A 262 6.36 1.07 10.78
C THR A 262 6.70 1.86 12.05
N VAL A 263 7.01 1.18 13.17
CA VAL A 263 7.43 1.85 14.42
C VAL A 263 8.74 2.62 14.22
N ARG A 264 9.68 2.10 13.40
CA ARG A 264 10.88 2.86 13.03
C ARG A 264 10.56 4.10 12.20
N SER A 265 9.58 4.02 11.29
CA SER A 265 9.11 5.18 10.52
C SER A 265 8.51 6.25 11.44
N TYR A 266 7.71 5.86 12.46
CA TYR A 266 7.23 6.79 13.48
C TYR A 266 8.35 7.40 14.31
N LEU A 267 9.33 6.62 14.76
CA LEU A 267 10.47 7.14 15.52
C LEU A 267 11.31 8.13 14.70
N SER A 268 11.52 7.84 13.41
CA SER A 268 12.20 8.75 12.48
C SER A 268 11.43 10.07 12.36
N TYR A 269 10.13 10.01 12.10
CA TYR A 269 9.26 11.17 12.02
C TYR A 269 9.25 11.99 13.31
N LEU A 270 9.06 11.33 14.47
CA LEU A 270 9.03 11.99 15.78
C LEU A 270 10.37 12.63 16.16
N TYR A 271 11.48 12.02 15.73
CA TYR A 271 12.82 12.59 15.89
C TYR A 271 12.98 13.87 15.08
N GLU A 272 12.57 13.87 13.81
CA GLU A 272 12.63 15.05 12.95
C GLU A 272 11.67 16.17 13.42
N GLU A 273 10.54 15.82 14.07
CA GLU A 273 9.64 16.79 14.71
C GLU A 273 10.13 17.26 16.08
N GLY A 274 11.30 16.78 16.57
CA GLY A 274 11.85 17.18 17.85
C GLY A 274 11.05 16.66 19.07
N ARG A 275 10.25 15.59 18.89
CA ARG A 275 9.43 15.00 19.97
C ARG A 275 10.13 13.87 20.70
N VAL A 276 11.09 13.21 20.06
CA VAL A 276 11.97 12.21 20.67
C VAL A 276 13.42 12.48 20.29
N SER A 277 14.35 12.00 21.11
CA SER A 277 15.79 12.00 20.84
C SER A 277 16.35 10.59 20.99
N PHE A 278 17.57 10.37 20.54
CA PHE A 278 18.29 9.14 20.84
C PHE A 278 19.72 9.39 21.26
N GLU A 279 20.29 8.43 21.98
CA GLU A 279 21.72 8.40 22.35
C GLU A 279 22.25 6.97 22.38
N PHE A 280 23.55 6.83 22.26
CA PHE A 280 24.23 5.55 22.38
C PHE A 280 24.92 5.42 23.75
N LYS A 281 24.59 4.35 24.50
CA LYS A 281 25.19 3.98 25.78
C LYS A 281 25.50 2.48 25.77
N ASP A 282 26.71 2.08 26.12
CA ASP A 282 27.11 0.68 26.18
C ASP A 282 26.78 -0.13 24.92
N ASN A 283 27.03 0.45 23.74
CA ASN A 283 26.70 -0.12 22.40
C ASN A 283 25.24 -0.42 22.19
N LYS A 284 24.31 0.27 22.88
CA LYS A 284 22.87 0.23 22.69
C LYS A 284 22.35 1.61 22.31
N MET A 285 21.37 1.67 21.42
CA MET A 285 20.63 2.88 21.07
C MET A 285 19.41 3.02 21.97
N PHE A 286 19.35 4.10 22.73
CA PHE A 286 18.23 4.45 23.60
C PHE A 286 17.46 5.62 23.00
N TRP A 287 16.17 5.51 23.02
CA TRP A 287 15.23 6.57 22.65
C TRP A 287 14.65 7.21 23.90
N LYS A 288 14.33 8.50 23.84
CA LYS A 288 13.75 9.24 24.92
C LYS A 288 12.90 10.39 24.38
N ARG A 289 11.75 10.63 25.02
CA ARG A 289 10.91 11.80 24.76
C ARG A 289 11.65 13.09 25.11
N ILE A 290 11.47 14.12 24.28
CA ILE A 290 11.91 15.50 24.54
C ILE A 290 10.73 16.22 25.21
N ASN A 291 10.98 16.80 26.41
CA ASN A 291 9.98 17.55 27.19
C ASN A 291 9.81 18.98 26.67
#